data_92a5d69b7a89c2a2490780bea251b0d0
#
_entry.id   92a5d69b7a89c2a2490780bea251b0d0
#
_cell.length_a   1.000
_cell.length_b   1.000
_cell.length_c   1.000
_cell.angle_alpha   90.00
_cell.angle_beta   90.00
_cell.angle_gamma   90.00
#
_symmetry.space_group_name_H-M   'P 1'
#
loop_
_entity.id
_entity.type
_entity.pdbx_description
1 polymer ?
#
loop_
_entity_poly.entity_id
_entity_poly.type
_entity_poly.pdbx_seq_one_letter_code
_entity_poly.pdbx_strand_id
1 'polypeptide(L)'
;MKNGTLHYVLCRFSFFIHKMLKEDYIMRLFQLFRVSLATWLSKRKTDNSDLEVSFNNEVVKPYLGNDIQFLESKSKEELIEYLSLNTSNKSERMARLEILTEVLYLRAWLEKIDQQRKNLFNITLELLLYINSIDRTYSMERENRISELQNQ
;
A
#
# COMPACT_ATOMS: atom_id res chain seq x y z
N MET A 1 35.71 -23.35 27.81
CA MET A 1 34.33 -23.58 27.34
C MET A 1 33.43 -22.42 27.78
N LYS A 2 33.58 -21.25 27.25
CA LYS A 2 32.65 -20.09 27.55
C LYS A 2 32.32 -19.23 26.31
N ASN A 3 32.62 -19.65 25.08
CA ASN A 3 32.42 -18.82 23.89
C ASN A 3 31.10 -19.10 23.13
N GLY A 4 30.36 -20.17 23.48
CA GLY A 4 29.11 -20.52 22.78
C GLY A 4 27.91 -19.66 23.19
N THR A 5 27.86 -19.27 24.47
CA THR A 5 26.71 -18.53 25.02
C THR A 5 26.68 -17.07 24.55
N LEU A 6 27.86 -16.46 24.41
CA LEU A 6 27.98 -15.07 23.93
C LEU A 6 27.58 -14.93 22.45
N HIS A 7 27.97 -15.91 21.64
CA HIS A 7 27.62 -15.94 20.20
C HIS A 7 26.10 -16.11 19.99
N TYR A 8 25.44 -16.92 20.83
CA TYR A 8 23.99 -17.14 20.77
C TYR A 8 23.19 -15.90 21.17
N VAL A 9 23.67 -15.17 22.19
CA VAL A 9 23.06 -13.91 22.65
C VAL A 9 23.21 -12.81 21.61
N LEU A 10 24.39 -12.70 20.99
CA LEU A 10 24.65 -11.71 19.94
C LEU A 10 23.82 -11.98 18.68
N CYS A 11 23.63 -13.24 18.27
CA CYS A 11 22.78 -13.60 17.15
C CYS A 11 21.29 -13.27 17.39
N ARG A 12 20.78 -13.53 18.61
CA ARG A 12 19.40 -13.18 18.95
C ARG A 12 19.19 -11.66 19.03
N PHE A 13 20.17 -10.93 19.52
CA PHE A 13 20.12 -9.46 19.62
C PHE A 13 20.18 -8.82 18.21
N SER A 14 21.02 -9.32 17.33
CA SER A 14 21.09 -8.87 15.93
C SER A 14 19.78 -9.13 15.18
N PHE A 15 19.15 -10.29 15.39
CA PHE A 15 17.86 -10.62 14.79
C PHE A 15 16.73 -9.73 15.30
N PHE A 16 16.73 -9.41 16.61
CA PHE A 16 15.72 -8.53 17.22
C PHE A 16 15.85 -7.08 16.72
N ILE A 17 17.06 -6.54 16.64
CA ILE A 17 17.34 -5.20 16.10
C ILE A 17 16.92 -5.15 14.62
N HIS A 18 17.23 -6.17 13.83
CA HIS A 18 16.87 -6.22 12.40
C HIS A 18 15.34 -6.27 12.20
N LYS A 19 14.62 -6.96 13.07
CA LYS A 19 13.14 -6.99 13.06
C LYS A 19 12.56 -5.62 13.43
N MET A 20 13.06 -4.98 14.48
CA MET A 20 12.64 -3.62 14.90
C MET A 20 12.88 -2.59 13.79
N LEU A 21 14.05 -2.61 13.16
CA LEU A 21 14.37 -1.69 12.05
C LEU A 21 13.44 -1.88 10.84
N LYS A 22 12.99 -3.10 10.57
CA LYS A 22 12.01 -3.37 9.51
C LYS A 22 10.63 -2.83 9.85
N GLU A 23 10.17 -3.05 11.08
CA GLU A 23 8.88 -2.52 11.55
C GLU A 23 8.89 -0.99 11.54
N ASP A 24 9.96 -0.35 11.96
CA ASP A 24 10.15 1.10 11.90
C ASP A 24 10.12 1.62 10.46
N TYR A 25 10.76 0.92 9.51
CA TYR A 25 10.73 1.28 8.11
C TYR A 25 9.30 1.23 7.53
N ILE A 26 8.55 0.17 7.81
CA ILE A 26 7.17 0.01 7.35
C ILE A 26 6.25 1.09 7.95
N MET A 27 6.37 1.33 9.25
CA MET A 27 5.61 2.40 9.91
C MET A 27 5.92 3.77 9.33
N ARG A 28 7.18 4.05 9.03
CA ARG A 28 7.61 5.28 8.37
C ARG A 28 7.06 5.39 6.95
N LEU A 29 7.05 4.31 6.19
CA LEU A 29 6.48 4.27 4.85
C LEU A 29 5.00 4.68 4.84
N PHE A 30 4.20 4.13 5.75
CA PHE A 30 2.79 4.51 5.92
C PHE A 30 2.61 5.95 6.37
N GLN A 31 3.42 6.43 7.32
CA GLN A 31 3.35 7.81 7.79
C GLN A 31 3.65 8.79 6.66
N LEU A 32 4.70 8.56 5.88
CA LEU A 32 5.06 9.39 4.74
C LEU A 32 3.97 9.38 3.67
N PHE A 33 3.41 8.22 3.36
CA PHE A 33 2.30 8.10 2.42
C PHE A 33 1.08 8.91 2.89
N ARG A 34 0.66 8.77 4.15
CA ARG A 34 -0.47 9.53 4.72
C ARG A 34 -0.24 11.04 4.66
N VAL A 35 0.97 11.50 4.94
CA VAL A 35 1.33 12.92 4.85
C VAL A 35 1.27 13.40 3.40
N SER A 36 1.83 12.65 2.46
CA SER A 36 1.78 12.97 1.03
C SER A 36 0.35 13.04 0.52
N LEU A 37 -0.48 12.07 0.89
CA LEU A 37 -1.89 12.02 0.52
C LEU A 37 -2.68 13.20 1.10
N ALA A 38 -2.52 13.50 2.39
CA ALA A 38 -3.18 14.62 3.05
C ALA A 38 -2.77 15.96 2.44
N THR A 39 -1.50 16.13 2.13
CA THR A 39 -0.96 17.33 1.48
C THR A 39 -1.56 17.51 0.09
N TRP A 40 -1.61 16.45 -0.71
CA TRP A 40 -2.20 16.49 -2.04
C TRP A 40 -3.71 16.81 -1.98
N LEU A 41 -4.46 16.18 -1.08
CA LEU A 41 -5.89 16.44 -0.88
C LEU A 41 -6.15 17.91 -0.45
N SER A 42 -5.27 18.49 0.34
CA SER A 42 -5.34 19.91 0.74
C SER A 42 -5.14 20.85 -0.45
N LYS A 43 -4.13 20.60 -1.28
CA LYS A 43 -3.82 21.37 -2.49
C LYS A 43 -4.96 21.31 -3.51
N ARG A 44 -5.60 20.16 -3.68
CA ARG A 44 -6.72 19.95 -4.60
C ARG A 44 -7.86 20.94 -4.40
N LYS A 45 -8.07 21.44 -3.18
CA LYS A 45 -9.14 22.39 -2.87
C LYS A 45 -8.85 23.80 -3.38
N THR A 46 -7.59 24.11 -3.66
CA THR A 46 -7.13 25.49 -3.94
C THR A 46 -6.57 25.68 -5.35
N ASP A 47 -6.19 24.62 -6.02
CA ASP A 47 -5.50 24.68 -7.32
C ASP A 47 -6.13 23.74 -8.34
N ASN A 48 -6.47 24.28 -9.53
CA ASN A 48 -6.98 23.52 -10.68
C ASN A 48 -5.87 23.11 -11.66
N SER A 49 -4.61 23.23 -11.27
CA SER A 49 -3.50 22.74 -12.07
C SER A 49 -3.55 21.20 -12.15
N ASP A 50 -2.87 20.64 -13.12
CA ASP A 50 -2.89 19.24 -13.52
C ASP A 50 -2.85 18.26 -12.33
N LEU A 51 -4.04 17.99 -11.76
CA LEU A 51 -4.22 17.21 -10.54
C LEU A 51 -3.75 15.77 -10.72
N GLU A 52 -3.80 15.24 -11.92
CA GLU A 52 -3.39 13.88 -12.21
C GLU A 52 -1.86 13.75 -12.22
N VAL A 53 -1.16 14.73 -12.80
CA VAL A 53 0.32 14.76 -12.77
C VAL A 53 0.83 14.91 -11.35
N SER A 54 0.23 15.81 -10.56
CA SER A 54 0.62 15.99 -9.16
C SER A 54 0.31 14.76 -8.32
N PHE A 55 -0.84 14.10 -8.53
CA PHE A 55 -1.19 12.85 -7.87
C PHE A 55 -0.16 11.75 -8.15
N ASN A 56 0.19 11.55 -9.42
CA ASN A 56 1.22 10.59 -9.80
C ASN A 56 2.57 10.88 -9.16
N ASN A 57 3.03 12.12 -9.20
CA ASN A 57 4.36 12.47 -8.76
C ASN A 57 4.51 12.54 -7.23
N GLU A 58 3.47 12.97 -6.52
CA GLU A 58 3.52 13.20 -5.07
C GLU A 58 2.97 12.02 -4.25
N VAL A 59 2.01 11.25 -4.80
CA VAL A 59 1.29 10.20 -4.05
C VAL A 59 1.54 8.80 -4.58
N VAL A 60 1.57 8.59 -5.90
CA VAL A 60 1.62 7.24 -6.48
C VAL A 60 3.05 6.74 -6.68
N LYS A 61 3.83 7.40 -7.52
CA LYS A 61 5.19 6.97 -7.89
C LYS A 61 6.15 6.78 -6.72
N PRO A 62 6.20 7.66 -5.71
CA PRO A 62 7.13 7.50 -4.59
C PRO A 62 6.94 6.20 -3.80
N TYR A 63 5.72 5.66 -3.78
CA TYR A 63 5.38 4.50 -2.97
C TYR A 63 5.14 3.23 -3.78
N LEU A 64 4.69 3.36 -5.03
CA LEU A 64 4.31 2.24 -5.88
C LEU A 64 5.24 2.05 -7.09
N GLY A 65 6.15 2.99 -7.34
CA GLY A 65 7.20 2.87 -8.36
C GLY A 65 6.73 3.13 -9.79
N ASN A 66 5.44 3.30 -10.05
CA ASN A 66 4.88 3.57 -11.36
C ASN A 66 3.71 4.56 -11.26
N ASP A 67 3.20 5.03 -12.40
CA ASP A 67 2.04 5.93 -12.42
C ASP A 67 0.71 5.19 -12.29
N ILE A 68 -0.35 5.96 -12.02
CA ILE A 68 -1.69 5.40 -11.79
C ILE A 68 -2.24 4.72 -13.04
N GLN A 69 -1.97 5.24 -14.24
CA GLN A 69 -2.45 4.65 -15.50
C GLN A 69 -1.89 3.26 -15.71
N PHE A 70 -0.61 3.05 -15.41
CA PHE A 70 0.00 1.72 -15.45
C PHE A 70 -0.67 0.77 -14.46
N LEU A 71 -0.90 1.21 -13.23
CA LEU A 71 -1.51 0.39 -12.18
C LEU A 71 -2.97 0.04 -12.51
N GLU A 72 -3.75 0.99 -13.02
CA GLU A 72 -5.15 0.80 -13.42
C GLU A 72 -5.32 -0.16 -14.61
N SER A 73 -4.29 -0.29 -15.45
CA SER A 73 -4.32 -1.18 -16.63
C SER A 73 -4.11 -2.65 -16.29
N LYS A 74 -3.76 -2.96 -15.02
CA LYS A 74 -3.34 -4.28 -14.56
C LYS A 74 -4.46 -5.04 -13.87
N SER A 75 -4.48 -6.36 -14.01
CA SER A 75 -5.31 -7.25 -13.21
C SER A 75 -4.76 -7.37 -11.79
N LYS A 76 -5.56 -7.91 -10.88
CA LYS A 76 -5.13 -8.21 -9.50
C LYS A 76 -3.85 -9.06 -9.48
N GLU A 77 -3.80 -10.11 -10.29
CA GLU A 77 -2.66 -11.03 -10.39
C GLU A 77 -1.39 -10.30 -10.85
N GLU A 78 -1.51 -9.49 -11.89
CA GLU A 78 -0.40 -8.69 -12.42
C GLU A 78 0.11 -7.65 -11.40
N LEU A 79 -0.79 -7.03 -10.62
CA LEU A 79 -0.42 -6.08 -9.56
C LEU A 79 0.33 -6.78 -8.41
N ILE A 80 -0.13 -7.96 -8.00
CA ILE A 80 0.54 -8.76 -6.98
C ILE A 80 1.93 -9.19 -7.45
N GLU A 81 2.05 -9.65 -8.68
CA GLU A 81 3.32 -10.02 -9.29
C GLU A 81 4.26 -8.82 -9.39
N TYR A 82 3.77 -7.69 -9.91
CA TYR A 82 4.53 -6.45 -10.00
C TYR A 82 5.12 -6.04 -8.66
N LEU A 83 4.32 -6.02 -7.60
CA LEU A 83 4.80 -5.69 -6.26
C LEU A 83 5.75 -6.76 -5.70
N SER A 84 5.55 -8.03 -6.03
CA SER A 84 6.45 -9.11 -5.62
C SER A 84 7.85 -8.96 -6.22
N LEU A 85 7.94 -8.52 -7.46
CA LEU A 85 9.21 -8.29 -8.15
C LEU A 85 9.93 -7.00 -7.69
N ASN A 86 9.17 -6.02 -7.20
CA ASN A 86 9.67 -4.69 -6.84
C ASN A 86 9.79 -4.45 -5.33
N THR A 87 9.66 -5.49 -4.51
CA THR A 87 9.81 -5.41 -3.05
C THR A 87 10.84 -6.41 -2.55
N SER A 88 11.57 -6.04 -1.51
CA SER A 88 12.67 -6.84 -0.97
C SER A 88 12.21 -7.94 -0.03
N ASN A 89 11.03 -7.82 0.56
CA ASN A 89 10.51 -8.78 1.55
C ASN A 89 8.99 -8.75 1.66
N LYS A 90 8.43 -9.76 2.35
CA LYS A 90 6.98 -9.91 2.54
C LYS A 90 6.33 -8.72 3.24
N SER A 91 6.95 -8.16 4.27
CA SER A 91 6.37 -7.04 5.04
C SER A 91 6.26 -5.78 4.19
N GLU A 92 7.29 -5.48 3.40
CA GLU A 92 7.27 -4.36 2.47
C GLU A 92 6.20 -4.56 1.38
N ARG A 93 6.10 -5.77 0.83
CA ARG A 93 5.06 -6.11 -0.16
C ARG A 93 3.66 -5.88 0.39
N MET A 94 3.40 -6.35 1.62
CA MET A 94 2.11 -6.15 2.28
C MET A 94 1.81 -4.67 2.47
N ALA A 95 2.75 -3.88 2.94
CA ALA A 95 2.59 -2.44 3.11
C ALA A 95 2.27 -1.73 1.78
N ARG A 96 2.97 -2.09 0.70
CA ARG A 96 2.72 -1.51 -0.63
C ARG A 96 1.40 -1.98 -1.24
N LEU A 97 0.95 -3.22 -0.95
CA LEU A 97 -0.38 -3.68 -1.32
C LEU A 97 -1.48 -2.86 -0.63
N GLU A 98 -1.34 -2.59 0.67
CA GLU A 98 -2.28 -1.72 1.38
C GLU A 98 -2.28 -0.29 0.85
N ILE A 99 -1.11 0.28 0.58
CA ILE A 99 -1.00 1.61 -0.06
C ILE A 99 -1.67 1.58 -1.45
N LEU A 100 -1.47 0.54 -2.24
CA LEU A 100 -2.09 0.40 -3.56
C LEU A 100 -3.62 0.37 -3.44
N THR A 101 -4.19 -0.36 -2.47
CA THR A 101 -5.65 -0.38 -2.27
C THR A 101 -6.20 1.00 -1.91
N GLU A 102 -5.50 1.78 -1.08
CA GLU A 102 -5.91 3.15 -0.75
C GLU A 102 -5.83 4.07 -1.98
N VAL A 103 -4.79 3.95 -2.78
CA VAL A 103 -4.63 4.73 -4.02
C VAL A 103 -5.74 4.41 -5.02
N LEU A 104 -6.02 3.12 -5.29
CA LEU A 104 -7.06 2.70 -6.22
C LEU A 104 -8.46 3.07 -5.72
N TYR A 105 -8.72 2.94 -4.43
CA TYR A 105 -9.98 3.34 -3.81
C TYR A 105 -10.22 4.85 -3.98
N LEU A 106 -9.23 5.67 -3.65
CA LEU A 106 -9.33 7.11 -3.85
C LEU A 106 -9.53 7.47 -5.33
N ARG A 107 -8.79 6.81 -6.21
CA ARG A 107 -8.90 7.02 -7.66
C ARG A 107 -10.30 6.68 -8.17
N ALA A 108 -10.91 5.60 -7.67
CA ALA A 108 -12.29 5.23 -8.00
C ALA A 108 -13.30 6.31 -7.59
N TRP A 109 -13.13 6.91 -6.41
CA TRP A 109 -13.98 8.03 -5.97
C TRP A 109 -13.81 9.30 -6.80
N LEU A 110 -12.63 9.49 -7.40
CA LEU A 110 -12.35 10.63 -8.27
C LEU A 110 -12.78 10.41 -9.71
N GLU A 111 -13.03 9.14 -10.10
CA GLU A 111 -13.40 8.76 -11.45
C GLU A 111 -14.84 9.18 -11.77
N LYS A 112 -15.02 9.83 -12.92
CA LYS A 112 -16.33 10.34 -13.38
C LYS A 112 -17.09 9.32 -14.22
N ILE A 113 -16.37 8.40 -14.86
CA ILE A 113 -16.98 7.39 -15.74
C ILE A 113 -17.39 6.19 -14.90
N ASP A 114 -18.69 5.93 -14.81
CA ASP A 114 -19.28 4.89 -13.95
C ASP A 114 -18.68 3.50 -14.16
N GLN A 115 -18.45 3.12 -15.42
CA GLN A 115 -17.87 1.80 -15.71
C GLN A 115 -16.43 1.68 -15.22
N GLN A 116 -15.62 2.73 -15.39
CA GLN A 116 -14.23 2.75 -14.91
C GLN A 116 -14.19 2.77 -13.38
N ARG A 117 -15.05 3.54 -12.76
CA ARG A 117 -15.20 3.58 -11.29
C ARG A 117 -15.54 2.22 -10.71
N LYS A 118 -16.51 1.50 -11.29
CA LYS A 118 -16.88 0.14 -10.89
C LYS A 118 -15.72 -0.84 -11.04
N ASN A 119 -14.98 -0.76 -12.15
CA ASN A 119 -13.81 -1.62 -12.36
C ASN A 119 -12.74 -1.38 -11.27
N LEU A 120 -12.46 -0.12 -10.93
CA LEU A 120 -11.51 0.23 -9.88
C LEU A 120 -11.97 -0.26 -8.50
N PHE A 121 -13.25 -0.13 -8.17
CA PHE A 121 -13.80 -0.68 -6.93
C PHE A 121 -13.69 -2.21 -6.88
N ASN A 122 -13.96 -2.90 -7.99
CA ASN A 122 -13.84 -4.35 -8.06
C ASN A 122 -12.39 -4.82 -7.84
N ILE A 123 -11.42 -4.20 -8.53
CA ILE A 123 -10.00 -4.53 -8.32
C ILE A 123 -9.57 -4.24 -6.89
N THR A 124 -10.01 -3.11 -6.33
CA THR A 124 -9.72 -2.75 -4.93
C THR A 124 -10.28 -3.80 -3.96
N LEU A 125 -11.54 -4.22 -4.16
CA LEU A 125 -12.17 -5.27 -3.35
C LEU A 125 -11.40 -6.60 -3.44
N GLU A 126 -11.04 -7.03 -4.65
CA GLU A 126 -10.28 -8.26 -4.85
C GLU A 126 -8.90 -8.23 -4.17
N LEU A 127 -8.22 -7.09 -4.20
CA LEU A 127 -6.94 -6.90 -3.50
C LEU A 127 -7.11 -6.92 -1.98
N LEU A 128 -8.15 -6.28 -1.44
CA LEU A 128 -8.45 -6.30 0.00
C LEU A 128 -8.76 -7.72 0.49
N LEU A 129 -9.57 -8.48 -0.27
CA LEU A 129 -9.85 -9.88 0.04
C LEU A 129 -8.59 -10.75 -0.04
N TYR A 130 -7.71 -10.50 -1.01
CA TYR A 130 -6.42 -11.17 -1.08
C TYR A 130 -5.55 -10.86 0.13
N ILE A 131 -5.44 -9.58 0.54
CA ILE A 131 -4.70 -9.18 1.73
C ILE A 131 -5.24 -9.92 2.96
N ASN A 132 -6.57 -9.96 3.16
CA ASN A 132 -7.19 -10.70 4.26
C ASN A 132 -6.86 -12.20 4.25
N SER A 133 -6.69 -12.79 3.07
CA SER A 133 -6.38 -14.23 2.96
C SER A 133 -4.95 -14.57 3.39
N ILE A 134 -4.01 -13.63 3.27
CA ILE A 134 -2.57 -13.85 3.54
C ILE A 134 -2.08 -13.16 4.82
N ASP A 135 -2.79 -12.13 5.28
CA ASP A 135 -2.52 -11.43 6.53
C ASP A 135 -3.46 -11.95 7.62
N ARG A 136 -2.87 -12.52 8.68
CA ARG A 136 -3.62 -13.03 9.83
C ARG A 136 -3.99 -11.95 10.84
N THR A 137 -3.55 -10.72 10.61
CA THR A 137 -3.84 -9.59 11.49
C THR A 137 -5.20 -9.00 11.14
N TYR A 138 -6.10 -8.99 12.11
CA TYR A 138 -7.40 -8.34 11.95
C TYR A 138 -7.23 -6.82 11.81
N SER A 139 -7.88 -6.24 10.80
CA SER A 139 -7.94 -4.79 10.59
C SER A 139 -9.39 -4.37 10.42
N MET A 140 -9.92 -3.66 11.42
CA MET A 140 -11.27 -3.11 11.37
C MET A 140 -11.47 -2.17 10.18
N GLU A 141 -10.45 -1.37 9.85
CA GLU A 141 -10.48 -0.44 8.72
C GLU A 141 -10.64 -1.19 7.38
N ARG A 142 -9.90 -2.30 7.22
CA ARG A 142 -9.99 -3.16 6.03
C ARG A 142 -11.35 -3.83 5.91
N GLU A 143 -11.89 -4.37 6.99
CA GLU A 143 -13.22 -4.99 7.02
C GLU A 143 -14.35 -3.99 6.70
N ASN A 144 -14.28 -2.80 7.26
CA ASN A 144 -15.23 -1.73 6.94
C ASN A 144 -15.17 -1.36 5.45
N ARG A 145 -13.97 -1.26 4.87
CA ARG A 145 -13.77 -0.96 3.45
C ARG A 145 -14.32 -2.06 2.54
N ILE A 146 -14.08 -3.32 2.90
CA ILE A 146 -14.64 -4.48 2.19
C ILE A 146 -16.16 -4.44 2.22
N SER A 147 -16.75 -4.23 3.38
CA SER A 147 -18.22 -4.15 3.54
C SER A 147 -18.82 -3.01 2.72
N GLU A 148 -18.16 -1.85 2.69
CA GLU A 148 -18.58 -0.71 1.88
C GLU A 148 -18.57 -1.03 0.39
N LEU A 149 -17.49 -1.65 -0.10
CA LEU A 149 -17.35 -2.01 -1.52
C LEU A 149 -18.30 -3.13 -1.98
N GLN A 150 -18.66 -4.05 -1.08
CA GLN A 150 -19.64 -5.11 -1.38
C GLN A 150 -21.07 -4.60 -1.49
N ASN A 151 -21.37 -3.43 -0.95
CA ASN A 151 -22.71 -2.83 -0.95
C ASN A 151 -22.89 -1.77 -2.07
N GLN A 152 -21.93 -1.58 -2.96
CA GLN A 152 -22.00 -0.69 -4.12
C GLN A 152 -22.35 -1.46 -5.40
#